data_5753c695b16b2d92b1f0bdf408a42ceb
#
_entry.id   5753c695b16b2d92b1f0bdf408a42ceb
#
_cell.length_a   1.000
_cell.length_b   1.000
_cell.length_c   1.000
_cell.angle_alpha   90.00
_cell.angle_beta   90.00
_cell.angle_gamma   90.00
#
_symmetry.space_group_name_H-M   'P 1'
#
loop_
_entity.id
_entity.type
_entity.pdbx_description
1 polymer ?
#
loop_
_entity_poly.entity_id
_entity_poly.type
_entity_poly.pdbx_seq_one_letter_code
_entity_poly.pdbx_strand_id
1 'polypeptide(L)'
;MRLIYIIGLLTVIGTGALWCGWYGMVRRRIAAMLAAVSILAGGVLLLLAVLPDYSFYGTTVIHNFAAGKNVALTFDDGPYPPYTDELLKILEQRQVKATFFMVAENAEKHPELVAKIAAQGHEIALHALKHRDFLKLSLAEQQKDIAAGKRILEKLSGQKITLMRPPHGFRDWAVIDTLQKNGLTAVNWSVIPRDWTNPGVSVIVDRIIE
;
A
#
# COMPACT_ATOMS: atom_id res chain seq x y z
N MET A 1 16.39 -0.46 4.91
CA MET A 1 16.36 -1.23 6.19
C MET A 1 14.92 -1.61 6.48
N ARG A 2 14.65 -2.82 6.98
CA ARG A 2 13.27 -3.26 7.25
C ARG A 2 12.80 -2.77 8.62
N LEU A 3 11.56 -2.28 8.69
CA LEU A 3 10.93 -1.81 9.92
C LEU A 3 10.96 -2.86 11.03
N ILE A 4 10.70 -4.13 10.70
CA ILE A 4 10.69 -5.23 11.68
C ILE A 4 12.01 -5.39 12.44
N TYR A 5 13.16 -5.13 11.79
CA TYR A 5 14.47 -5.21 12.46
C TYR A 5 14.69 -4.04 13.42
N ILE A 6 14.19 -2.85 13.07
CA ILE A 6 14.27 -1.68 13.96
C ILE A 6 13.40 -1.90 15.20
N ILE A 7 12.17 -2.37 15.00
CA ILE A 7 11.26 -2.70 16.11
C ILE A 7 11.87 -3.80 16.98
N GLY A 8 12.44 -4.85 16.38
CA GLY A 8 13.15 -5.90 17.12
C GLY A 8 14.31 -5.35 17.95
N LEU A 9 15.14 -4.47 17.40
CA LEU A 9 16.24 -3.82 18.12
C LEU A 9 15.73 -2.96 19.29
N LEU A 10 14.69 -2.16 19.08
CA LEU A 10 14.06 -1.36 20.13
C LEU A 10 13.49 -2.23 21.25
N THR A 11 12.91 -3.38 20.90
CA THR A 11 12.41 -4.35 21.89
C THR A 11 13.57 -4.92 22.72
N VAL A 12 14.69 -5.29 22.09
CA VAL A 12 15.88 -5.78 22.79
C VAL A 12 16.47 -4.70 23.72
N ILE A 13 16.54 -3.44 23.26
CA ILE A 13 17.03 -2.33 24.08
C ILE A 13 16.12 -2.12 25.29
N GLY A 14 14.80 -2.09 25.09
CA GLY A 14 13.83 -1.88 26.16
C GLY A 14 13.85 -2.99 27.20
N THR A 15 13.86 -4.25 26.78
CA THR A 15 13.90 -5.41 27.68
C THR A 15 15.24 -5.53 28.39
N GLY A 16 16.36 -5.27 27.68
CA GLY A 16 17.69 -5.23 28.27
C GLY A 16 17.82 -4.13 29.34
N ALA A 17 17.26 -2.94 29.09
CA ALA A 17 17.24 -1.87 30.08
C ALA A 17 16.48 -2.27 31.35
N LEU A 18 15.31 -2.90 31.21
CA LEU A 18 14.53 -3.38 32.36
C LEU A 18 15.30 -4.45 33.14
N TRP A 19 15.96 -5.39 32.45
CA TRP A 19 16.78 -6.42 33.05
C TRP A 19 17.93 -5.80 33.85
N CYS A 20 18.69 -4.85 33.26
CA CYS A 20 19.76 -4.12 33.98
C CYS A 20 19.23 -3.35 35.21
N GLY A 21 18.05 -2.77 35.11
CA GLY A 21 17.39 -2.10 36.27
C GLY A 21 16.99 -3.06 37.38
N TRP A 22 16.56 -4.28 37.01
CA TRP A 22 16.21 -5.32 37.97
C TRP A 22 17.43 -5.77 38.83
N TYR A 23 18.57 -5.96 38.16
CA TYR A 23 19.82 -6.34 38.83
C TYR A 23 20.60 -5.17 39.44
N GLY A 24 20.02 -3.95 39.47
CA GLY A 24 20.64 -2.79 40.08
C GLY A 24 21.82 -2.19 39.35
N MET A 25 22.15 -2.66 38.11
CA MET A 25 23.23 -2.13 37.29
C MET A 25 22.92 -0.70 36.80
N VAL A 26 21.63 -0.37 36.68
CA VAL A 26 21.13 0.96 36.30
C VAL A 26 20.01 1.35 37.26
N ARG A 27 19.87 2.65 37.54
CA ARG A 27 18.75 3.14 38.37
C ARG A 27 17.42 2.74 37.73
N ARG A 28 16.52 2.08 38.48
CA ARG A 28 15.23 1.56 37.99
C ARG A 28 14.41 2.59 37.23
N ARG A 29 14.44 3.86 37.62
CA ARG A 29 13.75 4.95 36.89
C ARG A 29 14.31 5.17 35.49
N ILE A 30 15.63 5.10 35.31
CA ILE A 30 16.30 5.23 33.99
C ILE A 30 15.96 4.03 33.13
N ALA A 31 15.99 2.83 33.70
CA ALA A 31 15.63 1.60 33.01
C ALA A 31 14.18 1.64 32.47
N ALA A 32 13.25 2.06 33.32
CA ALA A 32 11.85 2.23 32.94
C ALA A 32 11.65 3.31 31.87
N MET A 33 12.37 4.41 31.94
CA MET A 33 12.33 5.47 30.94
C MET A 33 12.84 4.97 29.58
N LEU A 34 13.98 4.26 29.54
CA LEU A 34 14.52 3.69 28.30
C LEU A 34 13.56 2.68 27.65
N ALA A 35 12.95 1.82 28.45
CA ALA A 35 11.95 0.88 27.96
C ALA A 35 10.72 1.60 27.38
N ALA A 36 10.20 2.61 28.08
CA ALA A 36 9.06 3.39 27.62
C ALA A 36 9.37 4.13 26.29
N VAL A 37 10.55 4.75 26.19
CA VAL A 37 10.99 5.42 24.93
C VAL A 37 11.12 4.42 23.80
N SER A 38 11.67 3.22 24.03
CA SER A 38 11.81 2.18 23.03
C SER A 38 10.44 1.70 22.51
N ILE A 39 9.48 1.48 23.40
CA ILE A 39 8.11 1.07 23.04
C ILE A 39 7.42 2.18 22.24
N LEU A 40 7.51 3.42 22.71
CA LEU A 40 6.90 4.57 22.04
C LEU A 40 7.48 4.75 20.64
N ALA A 41 8.81 4.71 20.50
CA ALA A 41 9.48 4.84 19.20
C ALA A 41 9.06 3.73 18.24
N GLY A 42 9.01 2.47 18.71
CA GLY A 42 8.54 1.35 17.89
C GLY A 42 7.09 1.50 17.46
N GLY A 43 6.22 1.95 18.38
CA GLY A 43 4.81 2.23 18.09
C GLY A 43 4.63 3.35 17.07
N VAL A 44 5.37 4.45 17.20
CA VAL A 44 5.33 5.57 16.24
C VAL A 44 5.80 5.11 14.85
N LEU A 45 6.91 4.38 14.76
CA LEU A 45 7.40 3.87 13.49
C LEU A 45 6.39 2.93 12.82
N LEU A 46 5.76 2.04 13.59
CA LEU A 46 4.72 1.16 13.07
C LEU A 46 3.50 1.97 12.58
N LEU A 47 3.07 2.95 13.37
CA LEU A 47 1.95 3.81 13.00
C LEU A 47 2.22 4.53 11.67
N LEU A 48 3.40 5.10 11.49
CA LEU A 48 3.80 5.76 10.24
C LEU A 48 3.86 4.80 9.04
N ALA A 49 4.06 3.50 9.27
CA ALA A 49 4.07 2.48 8.20
C ALA A 49 2.67 2.12 7.70
N VAL A 50 1.65 2.26 8.55
CA VAL A 50 0.27 1.86 8.24
C VAL A 50 -0.63 3.05 7.90
N LEU A 51 -0.32 4.25 8.37
CA LEU A 51 -1.09 5.44 8.05
C LEU A 51 -0.88 5.84 6.58
N PRO A 52 -1.97 6.05 5.80
CA PRO A 52 -1.87 6.35 4.37
C PRO A 52 -1.25 7.73 4.11
N ASP A 53 -1.48 8.71 5.00
CA ASP A 53 -1.22 10.13 4.77
C ASP A 53 0.24 10.57 5.00
N TYR A 54 1.13 9.64 5.34
CA TYR A 54 2.52 9.96 5.66
C TYR A 54 3.51 9.37 4.65
N SER A 55 4.43 10.20 4.17
CA SER A 55 5.54 9.81 3.28
C SER A 55 6.86 9.61 4.03
N PHE A 56 6.82 9.27 5.32
CA PHE A 56 8.01 9.15 6.16
C PHE A 56 9.03 8.12 5.63
N TYR A 57 8.56 7.03 5.07
CA TYR A 57 9.41 5.95 4.55
C TYR A 57 9.92 6.19 3.13
N GLY A 58 9.55 7.28 2.48
CA GLY A 58 9.95 7.66 1.14
C GLY A 58 8.79 8.15 0.29
N THR A 59 9.08 8.49 -0.97
CA THR A 59 8.09 9.10 -1.86
C THR A 59 6.88 8.20 -2.06
N THR A 60 5.73 8.68 -1.59
CA THR A 60 4.41 8.07 -1.81
C THR A 60 3.48 9.17 -2.29
N VAL A 61 2.84 8.98 -3.44
CA VAL A 61 1.83 9.91 -3.94
C VAL A 61 0.52 9.63 -3.20
N ILE A 62 0.01 10.63 -2.53
CA ILE A 62 -1.24 10.57 -1.75
C ILE A 62 -2.26 11.56 -2.35
N HIS A 63 -1.77 12.74 -2.72
CA HIS A 63 -2.52 13.81 -3.34
C HIS A 63 -1.61 14.64 -4.24
N ASN A 64 -2.22 15.39 -5.15
CA ASN A 64 -1.50 16.35 -5.98
C ASN A 64 -2.16 17.73 -5.84
N PHE A 65 -1.60 18.60 -5.04
CA PHE A 65 -2.12 19.98 -4.85
C PHE A 65 -2.13 20.82 -6.14
N ALA A 66 -1.28 20.49 -7.11
CA ALA A 66 -1.25 21.18 -8.39
C ALA A 66 -2.39 20.75 -9.33
N ALA A 67 -3.12 19.69 -9.01
CA ALA A 67 -4.22 19.19 -9.83
C ALA A 67 -5.47 20.08 -9.83
N GLY A 68 -5.53 21.12 -8.99
CA GLY A 68 -6.68 22.01 -8.86
C GLY A 68 -7.92 21.25 -8.38
N LYS A 69 -9.00 21.29 -9.17
CA LYS A 69 -10.26 20.60 -8.87
C LYS A 69 -10.35 19.17 -9.46
N ASN A 70 -9.26 18.63 -9.99
CA ASN A 70 -9.25 17.28 -10.55
C ASN A 70 -9.07 16.25 -9.45
N VAL A 71 -9.76 15.13 -9.60
CA VAL A 71 -9.64 13.94 -8.74
C VAL A 71 -9.25 12.74 -9.57
N ALA A 72 -8.47 11.83 -8.99
CA ALA A 72 -8.16 10.53 -9.59
C ALA A 72 -9.09 9.48 -8.96
N LEU A 73 -9.91 8.85 -9.81
CA LEU A 73 -10.75 7.72 -9.40
C LEU A 73 -9.91 6.45 -9.51
N THR A 74 -9.82 5.68 -8.42
CA THR A 74 -8.99 4.48 -8.36
C THR A 74 -9.78 3.30 -7.80
N PHE A 75 -9.50 2.10 -8.33
CA PHE A 75 -10.10 0.85 -7.90
C PHE A 75 -9.01 -0.18 -7.64
N ASP A 76 -9.09 -0.86 -6.50
CA ASP A 76 -8.13 -1.86 -6.06
C ASP A 76 -8.67 -3.28 -6.26
N ASP A 77 -7.80 -4.30 -6.10
CA ASP A 77 -8.08 -5.75 -6.01
C ASP A 77 -8.51 -6.44 -7.31
N GLY A 78 -9.08 -5.75 -8.27
CA GLY A 78 -9.58 -6.34 -9.51
C GLY A 78 -8.50 -7.03 -10.36
N PRO A 79 -8.91 -7.53 -11.56
CA PRO A 79 -10.27 -7.54 -12.09
C PRO A 79 -11.14 -8.67 -11.50
N TYR A 80 -12.45 -8.44 -11.38
CA TYR A 80 -13.44 -9.42 -10.94
C TYR A 80 -14.72 -9.33 -11.77
N PRO A 81 -15.09 -10.39 -12.54
CA PRO A 81 -16.40 -10.45 -13.18
C PRO A 81 -17.50 -10.76 -12.14
N PRO A 82 -18.73 -10.28 -12.29
CA PRO A 82 -19.19 -9.36 -13.35
C PRO A 82 -18.91 -7.88 -13.04
N TYR A 83 -18.44 -7.56 -11.81
CA TYR A 83 -18.34 -6.19 -11.29
C TYR A 83 -17.44 -5.29 -12.12
N THR A 84 -16.30 -5.81 -12.61
CA THR A 84 -15.40 -5.04 -13.46
C THR A 84 -16.07 -4.65 -14.79
N ASP A 85 -16.86 -5.55 -15.40
CA ASP A 85 -17.61 -5.25 -16.62
C ASP A 85 -18.70 -4.20 -16.40
N GLU A 86 -19.40 -4.28 -15.26
CA GLU A 86 -20.43 -3.30 -14.91
C GLU A 86 -19.82 -1.92 -14.64
N LEU A 87 -18.70 -1.89 -13.92
CA LEU A 87 -17.95 -0.66 -13.67
C LEU A 87 -17.47 -0.02 -14.98
N LEU A 88 -16.89 -0.80 -15.89
CA LEU A 88 -16.42 -0.29 -17.18
C LEU A 88 -17.55 0.32 -18.01
N LYS A 89 -18.76 -0.27 -18.01
CA LYS A 89 -19.93 0.30 -18.67
C LYS A 89 -20.30 1.67 -18.08
N ILE A 90 -20.26 1.79 -16.74
CA ILE A 90 -20.57 3.05 -16.06
C ILE A 90 -19.53 4.13 -16.39
N LEU A 91 -18.24 3.78 -16.36
CA LEU A 91 -17.15 4.70 -16.68
C LEU A 91 -17.24 5.18 -18.15
N GLU A 92 -17.56 4.28 -19.08
CA GLU A 92 -17.77 4.60 -20.48
C GLU A 92 -18.95 5.55 -20.67
N GLN A 93 -20.12 5.25 -20.07
CA GLN A 93 -21.30 6.09 -20.14
C GLN A 93 -21.05 7.50 -19.58
N ARG A 94 -20.20 7.62 -18.58
CA ARG A 94 -19.83 8.88 -17.94
C ARG A 94 -18.63 9.56 -18.57
N GLN A 95 -17.98 8.92 -19.57
CA GLN A 95 -16.75 9.41 -20.21
C GLN A 95 -15.62 9.69 -19.18
N VAL A 96 -15.56 8.90 -18.12
CA VAL A 96 -14.57 9.02 -17.04
C VAL A 96 -13.49 7.96 -17.21
N LYS A 97 -12.23 8.37 -17.02
CA LYS A 97 -11.10 7.45 -16.92
C LYS A 97 -10.76 7.21 -15.45
N ALA A 98 -10.21 6.04 -15.18
CA ALA A 98 -9.82 5.62 -13.84
C ALA A 98 -8.48 4.88 -13.87
N THR A 99 -7.87 4.72 -12.71
CA THR A 99 -6.70 3.86 -12.50
C THR A 99 -7.12 2.59 -11.76
N PHE A 100 -6.77 1.44 -12.32
CA PHE A 100 -7.05 0.13 -11.75
C PHE A 100 -5.78 -0.46 -11.15
N PHE A 101 -5.68 -0.51 -9.83
CA PHE A 101 -4.62 -1.19 -9.11
C PHE A 101 -4.97 -2.68 -8.99
N MET A 102 -4.36 -3.48 -9.87
CA MET A 102 -4.74 -4.89 -10.03
C MET A 102 -3.84 -5.82 -9.25
N VAL A 103 -4.42 -6.84 -8.64
CA VAL A 103 -3.72 -8.04 -8.18
C VAL A 103 -3.39 -8.89 -9.40
N ALA A 104 -2.10 -9.11 -9.66
CA ALA A 104 -1.67 -9.73 -10.92
C ALA A 104 -2.18 -11.17 -11.08
N GLU A 105 -2.35 -11.95 -9.99
CA GLU A 105 -2.98 -13.28 -10.05
C GLU A 105 -4.45 -13.22 -10.49
N ASN A 106 -5.17 -12.16 -10.16
CA ASN A 106 -6.55 -11.97 -10.62
C ASN A 106 -6.55 -11.56 -12.10
N ALA A 107 -5.59 -10.72 -12.50
CA ALA A 107 -5.40 -10.35 -13.91
C ALA A 107 -5.07 -11.57 -14.79
N GLU A 108 -4.26 -12.51 -14.32
CA GLU A 108 -3.97 -13.76 -15.06
C GLU A 108 -5.20 -14.66 -15.25
N LYS A 109 -6.16 -14.62 -14.32
CA LYS A 109 -7.42 -15.38 -14.44
C LYS A 109 -8.41 -14.74 -15.40
N HIS A 110 -8.28 -13.44 -15.64
CA HIS A 110 -9.21 -12.63 -16.44
C HIS A 110 -8.47 -11.71 -17.43
N PRO A 111 -7.62 -12.26 -18.31
CA PRO A 111 -6.81 -11.49 -19.24
C PRO A 111 -7.66 -10.64 -20.20
N GLU A 112 -8.86 -11.11 -20.54
CA GLU A 112 -9.83 -10.41 -21.37
C GLU A 112 -10.32 -9.11 -20.73
N LEU A 113 -10.49 -9.08 -19.40
CA LEU A 113 -10.86 -7.88 -18.68
C LEU A 113 -9.71 -6.87 -18.61
N VAL A 114 -8.46 -7.35 -18.44
CA VAL A 114 -7.27 -6.49 -18.49
C VAL A 114 -7.16 -5.82 -19.85
N ALA A 115 -7.30 -6.58 -20.94
CA ALA A 115 -7.26 -6.05 -22.30
C ALA A 115 -8.40 -5.02 -22.54
N LYS A 116 -9.59 -5.29 -22.04
CA LYS A 116 -10.74 -4.38 -22.14
C LYS A 116 -10.51 -3.07 -21.37
N ILE A 117 -9.99 -3.12 -20.14
CA ILE A 117 -9.63 -1.96 -19.34
C ILE A 117 -8.61 -1.10 -20.08
N ALA A 118 -7.55 -1.73 -20.63
CA ALA A 118 -6.52 -1.05 -21.41
C ALA A 118 -7.09 -0.41 -22.70
N ALA A 119 -7.90 -1.16 -23.45
CA ALA A 119 -8.51 -0.70 -24.71
C ALA A 119 -9.46 0.49 -24.49
N GLN A 120 -10.14 0.56 -23.36
CA GLN A 120 -10.96 1.70 -22.98
C GLN A 120 -10.14 2.91 -22.49
N GLY A 121 -8.82 2.82 -22.46
CA GLY A 121 -7.91 3.92 -22.11
C GLY A 121 -7.88 4.23 -20.62
N HIS A 122 -8.14 3.24 -19.77
CA HIS A 122 -7.89 3.32 -18.35
C HIS A 122 -6.44 3.02 -18.03
N GLU A 123 -5.93 3.58 -16.93
CA GLU A 123 -4.59 3.27 -16.44
C GLU A 123 -4.60 1.97 -15.64
N ILE A 124 -3.62 1.11 -15.89
CA ILE A 124 -3.40 -0.12 -15.14
C ILE A 124 -2.17 0.07 -14.26
N ALA A 125 -2.33 -0.24 -12.99
CA ALA A 125 -1.32 -0.15 -11.96
C ALA A 125 -1.23 -1.45 -11.16
N LEU A 126 -0.12 -1.65 -10.45
CA LEU A 126 0.14 -2.86 -9.69
C LEU A 126 -0.45 -2.78 -8.28
N HIS A 127 -1.16 -3.83 -7.87
CA HIS A 127 -1.56 -4.07 -6.47
C HIS A 127 -0.96 -5.37 -5.92
N ALA A 128 0.33 -5.59 -6.19
CA ALA A 128 1.09 -6.81 -5.93
C ALA A 128 0.77 -8.00 -6.87
N LEU A 129 1.60 -9.05 -6.81
CA LEU A 129 1.29 -10.33 -7.44
C LEU A 129 0.14 -11.01 -6.69
N LYS A 130 0.27 -11.08 -5.36
CA LYS A 130 -0.71 -11.60 -4.42
C LYS A 130 -0.99 -10.54 -3.37
N HIS A 131 -2.24 -10.37 -2.98
CA HIS A 131 -2.65 -9.40 -1.96
C HIS A 131 -2.16 -9.81 -0.55
N ARG A 132 -0.81 -9.76 -0.34
CA ARG A 132 -0.16 -10.10 0.93
C ARG A 132 0.33 -8.85 1.65
N ASP A 133 0.39 -8.91 2.98
CA ASP A 133 0.97 -7.85 3.81
C ASP A 133 2.50 -7.77 3.58
N PHE A 134 2.93 -6.72 2.89
CA PHE A 134 4.34 -6.53 2.50
C PHE A 134 5.27 -6.32 3.70
N LEU A 135 4.76 -5.82 4.83
CA LEU A 135 5.58 -5.67 6.04
C LEU A 135 6.00 -7.02 6.63
N LYS A 136 5.25 -8.10 6.34
CA LYS A 136 5.55 -9.47 6.78
C LYS A 136 6.47 -10.22 5.84
N LEU A 137 6.58 -9.80 4.58
CA LEU A 137 7.39 -10.48 3.56
C LEU A 137 8.89 -10.21 3.76
N SER A 138 9.73 -11.18 3.44
CA SER A 138 11.18 -10.97 3.30
C SER A 138 11.47 -10.04 2.12
N LEU A 139 12.64 -9.43 2.09
CA LEU A 139 13.04 -8.56 0.97
C LEU A 139 13.02 -9.31 -0.37
N ALA A 140 13.49 -10.58 -0.38
CA ALA A 140 13.48 -11.41 -1.58
C ALA A 140 12.05 -11.72 -2.06
N GLU A 141 11.11 -11.95 -1.14
CA GLU A 141 9.71 -12.15 -1.49
C GLU A 141 9.06 -10.87 -2.02
N GLN A 142 9.34 -9.70 -1.41
CA GLN A 142 8.87 -8.41 -1.92
C GLN A 142 9.36 -8.17 -3.35
N GLN A 143 10.67 -8.36 -3.61
CA GLN A 143 11.26 -8.20 -4.93
C GLN A 143 10.64 -9.15 -5.96
N LYS A 144 10.48 -10.44 -5.61
CA LYS A 144 9.88 -11.45 -6.47
C LYS A 144 8.41 -11.12 -6.78
N ASP A 145 7.64 -10.72 -5.79
CA ASP A 145 6.22 -10.40 -5.91
C ASP A 145 6.03 -9.19 -6.85
N ILE A 146 6.74 -8.09 -6.59
CA ILE A 146 6.66 -6.85 -7.37
C ILE A 146 7.10 -7.08 -8.82
N ALA A 147 8.27 -7.72 -9.02
CA ALA A 147 8.80 -7.94 -10.37
C ALA A 147 7.92 -8.88 -11.20
N ALA A 148 7.38 -9.93 -10.58
CA ALA A 148 6.49 -10.87 -11.26
C ALA A 148 5.14 -10.21 -11.60
N GLY A 149 4.53 -9.52 -10.62
CA GLY A 149 3.25 -8.84 -10.84
C GLY A 149 3.33 -7.77 -11.93
N LYS A 150 4.37 -6.92 -11.89
CA LYS A 150 4.63 -5.92 -12.93
C LYS A 150 4.72 -6.55 -14.32
N ARG A 151 5.55 -7.58 -14.48
CA ARG A 151 5.73 -8.27 -15.77
C ARG A 151 4.44 -8.86 -16.32
N ILE A 152 3.60 -9.44 -15.45
CA ILE A 152 2.31 -10.01 -15.83
C ILE A 152 1.40 -8.91 -16.37
N LEU A 153 1.24 -7.82 -15.62
CA LEU A 153 0.35 -6.73 -16.03
C LEU A 153 0.83 -6.04 -17.30
N GLU A 154 2.14 -5.81 -17.47
CA GLU A 154 2.72 -5.26 -18.71
C GLU A 154 2.45 -6.17 -19.91
N LYS A 155 2.58 -7.49 -19.73
CA LYS A 155 2.30 -8.48 -20.80
C LYS A 155 0.82 -8.49 -21.19
N LEU A 156 -0.09 -8.44 -20.21
CA LEU A 156 -1.52 -8.55 -20.47
C LEU A 156 -2.14 -7.26 -21.00
N SER A 157 -1.67 -6.11 -20.53
CA SER A 157 -2.23 -4.80 -20.88
C SER A 157 -1.57 -4.13 -22.07
N GLY A 158 -0.31 -4.49 -22.38
CA GLY A 158 0.53 -3.75 -23.32
C GLY A 158 0.97 -2.37 -22.81
N GLN A 159 0.60 -2.00 -21.59
CA GLN A 159 0.99 -0.74 -20.95
C GLN A 159 2.26 -0.91 -20.13
N LYS A 160 3.07 0.15 -20.03
CA LYS A 160 4.17 0.21 -19.06
C LYS A 160 3.60 0.48 -17.68
N ILE A 161 3.86 -0.40 -16.72
CA ILE A 161 3.39 -0.22 -15.35
C ILE A 161 4.41 0.61 -14.57
N THR A 162 3.96 1.77 -14.08
CA THR A 162 4.79 2.75 -13.38
C THR A 162 4.31 3.05 -11.95
N LEU A 163 3.09 2.64 -11.62
CA LEU A 163 2.48 2.88 -10.33
C LEU A 163 2.23 1.56 -9.59
N MET A 164 2.38 1.58 -8.27
CA MET A 164 1.96 0.50 -7.39
C MET A 164 1.31 1.06 -6.13
N ARG A 165 0.20 0.45 -5.75
CA ARG A 165 -0.37 0.60 -4.41
C ARG A 165 -0.06 -0.66 -3.61
N PRO A 166 0.76 -0.57 -2.54
CA PRO A 166 0.97 -1.72 -1.68
C PRO A 166 -0.34 -2.17 -1.04
N PRO A 167 -0.58 -3.49 -0.88
CA PRO A 167 -1.74 -3.99 -0.17
C PRO A 167 -1.91 -3.32 1.20
N HIS A 168 -3.15 -2.94 1.52
CA HIS A 168 -3.50 -2.17 2.72
C HIS A 168 -2.86 -0.76 2.79
N GLY A 169 -2.12 -0.32 1.78
CA GLY A 169 -1.29 0.89 1.82
C GLY A 169 -0.05 0.77 2.72
N PHE A 170 0.26 -0.41 3.23
CA PHE A 170 1.34 -0.64 4.19
C PHE A 170 2.71 -0.59 3.52
N ARG A 171 3.63 0.19 4.10
CA ARG A 171 4.95 0.42 3.54
C ARG A 171 6.01 0.73 4.60
N ASP A 172 7.23 0.30 4.31
CA ASP A 172 8.45 0.70 5.02
C ASP A 172 9.54 1.09 4.00
N TRP A 173 10.73 1.45 4.48
CA TRP A 173 11.86 1.79 3.58
C TRP A 173 12.18 0.67 2.59
N ALA A 174 12.04 -0.59 2.99
CA ALA A 174 12.35 -1.71 2.11
C ALA A 174 11.32 -1.85 0.98
N VAL A 175 10.04 -1.65 1.27
CA VAL A 175 8.98 -1.63 0.25
C VAL A 175 9.23 -0.50 -0.74
N ILE A 176 9.45 0.73 -0.26
CA ILE A 176 9.67 1.90 -1.13
C ILE A 176 10.93 1.72 -1.99
N ASP A 177 12.05 1.28 -1.40
CA ASP A 177 13.30 1.00 -2.13
C ASP A 177 13.10 -0.07 -3.22
N THR A 178 12.35 -1.13 -2.89
CA THR A 178 12.04 -2.19 -3.87
C THR A 178 11.19 -1.67 -5.02
N LEU A 179 10.19 -0.82 -4.74
CA LEU A 179 9.38 -0.18 -5.76
C LEU A 179 10.24 0.68 -6.70
N GLN A 180 11.06 1.56 -6.14
CA GLN A 180 11.95 2.45 -6.90
C GLN A 180 12.91 1.67 -7.81
N LYS A 181 13.52 0.58 -7.29
CA LYS A 181 14.40 -0.31 -8.08
C LYS A 181 13.67 -0.98 -9.24
N ASN A 182 12.36 -1.15 -9.15
CA ASN A 182 11.53 -1.68 -10.24
C ASN A 182 10.91 -0.57 -11.13
N GLY A 183 11.30 0.69 -10.93
CA GLY A 183 10.75 1.83 -11.68
C GLY A 183 9.30 2.10 -11.37
N LEU A 184 8.86 1.82 -10.14
CA LEU A 184 7.50 2.02 -9.65
C LEU A 184 7.45 3.14 -8.63
N THR A 185 6.40 3.93 -8.67
CA THR A 185 6.05 4.94 -7.68
C THR A 185 4.94 4.41 -6.78
N ALA A 186 5.13 4.53 -5.46
CA ALA A 186 4.09 4.19 -4.49
C ALA A 186 2.94 5.20 -4.56
N VAL A 187 1.71 4.71 -4.60
CA VAL A 187 0.49 5.53 -4.59
C VAL A 187 -0.44 5.03 -3.49
N ASN A 188 -0.89 5.93 -2.64
CA ASN A 188 -1.96 5.67 -1.69
C ASN A 188 -3.21 6.50 -2.08
N TRP A 189 -4.04 6.83 -1.14
CA TRP A 189 -5.29 7.57 -1.32
C TRP A 189 -5.33 8.77 -0.38
N SER A 190 -6.01 9.83 -0.78
CA SER A 190 -6.37 10.97 0.08
C SER A 190 -7.77 10.80 0.66
N VAL A 191 -8.64 10.06 -0.05
CA VAL A 191 -9.99 9.73 0.41
C VAL A 191 -10.15 8.22 0.36
N ILE A 192 -10.66 7.63 1.45
CA ILE A 192 -10.89 6.20 1.58
C ILE A 192 -12.29 5.93 2.15
N PRO A 193 -13.22 5.41 1.36
CA PRO A 193 -14.61 5.24 1.79
C PRO A 193 -14.82 4.06 2.74
N ARG A 194 -13.80 3.20 2.93
CA ARG A 194 -13.85 1.95 3.70
C ARG A 194 -14.98 1.01 3.22
N ASP A 195 -15.11 0.90 1.92
CA ASP A 195 -16.11 0.07 1.24
C ASP A 195 -16.01 -1.41 1.61
N TRP A 196 -14.81 -1.94 1.91
CA TRP A 196 -14.62 -3.31 2.40
C TRP A 196 -15.34 -3.62 3.71
N THR A 197 -15.78 -2.61 4.47
CA THR A 197 -16.59 -2.80 5.68
C THR A 197 -18.08 -2.96 5.38
N ASN A 198 -18.45 -2.90 4.09
CA ASN A 198 -19.82 -3.03 3.57
C ASN A 198 -20.85 -2.12 4.28
N PRO A 199 -20.59 -0.81 4.41
CA PRO A 199 -21.43 0.11 5.20
C PRO A 199 -22.72 0.53 4.46
N GLY A 200 -22.90 0.11 3.20
CA GLY A 200 -23.96 0.53 2.31
C GLY A 200 -23.55 1.70 1.40
N VAL A 201 -24.27 1.81 0.27
CA VAL A 201 -23.92 2.73 -0.83
C VAL A 201 -23.94 4.20 -0.41
N SER A 202 -24.97 4.65 0.33
CA SER A 202 -25.07 6.04 0.80
C SER A 202 -23.86 6.45 1.63
N VAL A 203 -23.45 5.61 2.59
CA VAL A 203 -22.30 5.89 3.46
C VAL A 203 -20.98 5.95 2.67
N ILE A 204 -20.83 5.10 1.64
CA ILE A 204 -19.66 5.14 0.75
C ILE A 204 -19.64 6.47 -0.01
N VAL A 205 -20.77 6.86 -0.60
CA VAL A 205 -20.89 8.11 -1.36
C VAL A 205 -20.60 9.31 -0.46
N ASP A 206 -21.22 9.38 0.72
CA ASP A 206 -21.01 10.49 1.67
C ASP A 206 -19.51 10.64 2.01
N ARG A 207 -18.81 9.54 2.31
CA ARG A 207 -17.37 9.55 2.61
C ARG A 207 -16.47 9.95 1.43
N ILE A 208 -16.96 9.87 0.20
CA ILE A 208 -16.19 10.28 -1.00
C ILE A 208 -16.39 11.77 -1.29
N ILE A 209 -17.57 12.33 -1.00
CA ILE A 209 -17.92 13.71 -1.37
C ILE A 209 -17.75 14.73 -0.23
N GLU A 210 -17.52 14.29 1.01
CA GLU A 210 -17.12 15.14 2.15
C GLU A 210 -15.67 15.61 2.02
#